data_2652af58614bf7666ba3f45a350ef63f
#
_entry.id   2652af58614bf7666ba3f45a350ef63f
#
_cell.length_a   1.000
_cell.length_b   1.000
_cell.length_c   1.000
_cell.angle_alpha   90.00
_cell.angle_beta   90.00
_cell.angle_gamma   90.00
#
_symmetry.space_group_name_H-M   'P 1'
#
loop_
_entity.id
_entity.type
_entity.pdbx_description
1 polymer ?
#
loop_
_entity_poly.entity_id
_entity_poly.type
_entity_poly.pdbx_seq_one_letter_code
_entity_poly.pdbx_strand_id
1 'polypeptide(L)'
;MSYLFTSESVSEGHPDKVADQISDALLDEFLANDKDSKVACETLVTTGQVVLAGEVKSKAYVDVQDVARNVIKKIGYTKSEYQFEAKSCGVFSAIHEQSGDINRGVEREDPYSQGAGDQGMMFGYATNETANYMPLALDLAHSLLLELAAIRKNEPKIMPYLRPDAKSQVTIEYDDNGKPLHIHTIVISTQHDEFIEAKGISQEEADNAMQKRIEYDVKTILVPRVKAQYPENVQALFDDNIIYHVNPTGKFVIGGPHGDTGLTGRKIIVDTYGGKGAHGGGAFSGKDPSKVDRSAAYAARHIAKNLVAAGVADEILVQVAYAIGVAKPMNIFVNTYGRSNVNMTDGEIAQKVGEIFDMRPKAIEERLKLRNPIYFETASYGHMGRQPQVVRKVFNSRYIPKPVVCDVELFTWEKLDYVDKVKAAFGL
;
A
#
# COMPACT_ATOMS: atom_id res chain seq x y z
N MET A 1 20.34 -7.20 -25.56
CA MET A 1 20.78 -6.06 -24.71
C MET A 1 20.10 -6.19 -23.36
N SER A 2 20.52 -5.44 -22.35
CA SER A 2 19.86 -5.41 -21.04
C SER A 2 19.34 -3.99 -20.76
N TYR A 3 18.43 -3.84 -19.80
CA TYR A 3 17.93 -2.55 -19.34
C TYR A 3 17.78 -2.52 -17.83
N LEU A 4 17.84 -1.34 -17.22
CA LEU A 4 17.66 -1.14 -15.80
C LEU A 4 16.23 -0.66 -15.53
N PHE A 5 15.59 -1.24 -14.49
CA PHE A 5 14.30 -0.78 -13.98
C PHE A 5 14.38 -0.58 -12.48
N THR A 6 13.80 0.50 -11.99
CA THR A 6 13.84 0.91 -10.58
C THR A 6 12.44 1.05 -10.00
N SER A 7 12.23 0.53 -8.79
CA SER A 7 11.08 0.81 -7.96
C SER A 7 11.51 1.29 -6.58
N GLU A 8 10.62 1.99 -5.90
CA GLU A 8 10.85 2.52 -4.56
C GLU A 8 9.74 2.13 -3.58
N SER A 9 10.05 2.16 -2.30
CA SER A 9 9.10 2.05 -1.21
C SER A 9 9.40 3.04 -0.09
N VAL A 10 8.42 3.30 0.75
CA VAL A 10 8.56 4.10 1.96
C VAL A 10 7.98 3.36 3.16
N SER A 11 8.57 3.58 4.35
CA SER A 11 8.14 2.91 5.57
C SER A 11 6.81 3.45 6.10
N GLU A 12 6.24 2.73 7.07
CA GLU A 12 5.06 3.16 7.82
C GLU A 12 5.25 4.51 8.52
N GLY A 13 6.50 4.90 8.82
CA GLY A 13 6.83 6.18 9.45
C GLY A 13 7.05 7.34 8.49
N HIS A 14 7.05 7.10 7.18
CA HIS A 14 7.09 8.18 6.19
C HIS A 14 5.86 9.08 6.34
N PRO A 15 5.99 10.42 6.28
CA PRO A 15 4.88 11.35 6.53
C PRO A 15 3.60 11.04 5.75
N ASP A 16 3.70 10.78 4.44
CA ASP A 16 2.54 10.44 3.63
C ASP A 16 1.89 9.11 4.07
N LYS A 17 2.69 8.13 4.52
CA LYS A 17 2.15 6.85 5.01
C LYS A 17 1.59 6.96 6.43
N VAL A 18 2.09 7.87 7.25
CA VAL A 18 1.42 8.22 8.52
C VAL A 18 0.02 8.77 8.25
N ALA A 19 -0.11 9.68 7.27
CA ALA A 19 -1.40 10.25 6.85
C ALA A 19 -2.35 9.17 6.33
N ASP A 20 -1.89 8.30 5.43
CA ASP A 20 -2.67 7.18 4.89
C ASP A 20 -3.17 6.23 5.98
N GLN A 21 -2.31 5.85 6.93
CA GLN A 21 -2.66 4.98 8.04
C GLN A 21 -3.70 5.59 8.98
N ILE A 22 -3.63 6.89 9.24
CA ILE A 22 -4.64 7.60 10.05
C ILE A 22 -5.98 7.60 9.31
N SER A 23 -5.99 7.94 8.03
CA SER A 23 -7.21 7.96 7.21
C SER A 23 -7.89 6.59 7.12
N ASP A 24 -7.11 5.51 6.94
CA ASP A 24 -7.65 4.14 6.88
C ASP A 24 -8.04 3.60 8.26
N ALA A 25 -7.39 4.01 9.33
CA ALA A 25 -7.83 3.67 10.68
C ALA A 25 -9.19 4.31 11.02
N LEU A 26 -9.42 5.56 10.60
CA LEU A 26 -10.72 6.23 10.73
C LEU A 26 -11.80 5.49 9.93
N LEU A 27 -11.50 5.10 8.69
CA LEU A 27 -12.40 4.32 7.85
C LEU A 27 -12.78 2.99 8.52
N ASP A 28 -11.81 2.27 9.07
CA ASP A 28 -12.05 1.00 9.77
C ASP A 28 -12.94 1.18 11.00
N GLU A 29 -12.73 2.24 11.80
CA GLU A 29 -13.58 2.54 12.96
C GLU A 29 -15.04 2.83 12.56
N PHE A 30 -15.25 3.61 11.49
CA PHE A 30 -16.60 3.85 10.98
C PHE A 30 -17.24 2.57 10.48
N LEU A 31 -16.57 1.76 9.66
CA LEU A 31 -17.12 0.52 9.11
C LEU A 31 -17.35 -0.57 10.15
N ALA A 32 -16.54 -0.62 11.20
CA ALA A 32 -16.73 -1.56 12.30
C ALA A 32 -18.03 -1.30 13.07
N ASN A 33 -18.42 -0.03 13.22
CA ASN A 33 -19.60 0.38 13.97
C ASN A 33 -20.84 0.60 13.09
N ASP A 34 -20.65 0.88 11.80
CA ASP A 34 -21.72 1.03 10.80
C ASP A 34 -21.21 0.64 9.41
N LYS A 35 -21.55 -0.55 8.95
CA LYS A 35 -21.12 -1.09 7.65
C LYS A 35 -21.56 -0.26 6.45
N ASP A 36 -22.62 0.55 6.61
CA ASP A 36 -23.16 1.40 5.55
C ASP A 36 -22.51 2.78 5.51
N SER A 37 -21.53 3.03 6.38
CA SER A 37 -20.81 4.29 6.43
C SER A 37 -20.25 4.69 5.06
N LYS A 38 -20.44 5.97 4.71
CA LYS A 38 -19.79 6.63 3.58
C LYS A 38 -18.69 7.52 4.14
N VAL A 39 -17.47 7.29 3.71
CA VAL A 39 -16.29 7.94 4.28
C VAL A 39 -15.38 8.40 3.16
N ALA A 40 -14.98 9.66 3.22
CA ALA A 40 -13.91 10.23 2.44
C ALA A 40 -13.10 11.12 3.39
N CYS A 41 -12.12 10.53 4.07
CA CYS A 41 -11.29 11.22 5.06
C CYS A 41 -9.86 11.36 4.56
N GLU A 42 -9.36 12.56 4.60
CA GLU A 42 -7.99 12.90 4.27
C GLU A 42 -7.27 13.44 5.50
N THR A 43 -5.97 13.18 5.58
CA THR A 43 -5.13 13.58 6.70
C THR A 43 -3.93 14.36 6.20
N LEU A 44 -3.62 15.46 6.87
CA LEU A 44 -2.35 16.16 6.77
C LEU A 44 -1.59 15.98 8.07
N VAL A 45 -0.31 15.64 8.00
CA VAL A 45 0.60 15.59 9.14
C VAL A 45 1.80 16.49 8.90
N THR A 46 2.21 17.24 9.92
CA THR A 46 3.40 18.09 9.90
C THR A 46 3.96 18.22 11.31
N THR A 47 4.97 19.05 11.54
CA THR A 47 5.57 19.24 12.88
C THR A 47 4.51 19.47 13.94
N GLY A 48 4.38 18.53 14.88
CA GLY A 48 3.51 18.63 16.05
C GLY A 48 2.00 18.71 15.73
N GLN A 49 1.56 18.46 14.49
CA GLN A 49 0.17 18.68 14.09
C GLN A 49 -0.36 17.57 13.17
N VAL A 50 -1.66 17.27 13.36
CA VAL A 50 -2.48 16.44 12.49
C VAL A 50 -3.76 17.20 12.16
N VAL A 51 -4.09 17.29 10.89
CA VAL A 51 -5.36 17.87 10.42
C VAL A 51 -6.13 16.79 9.69
N LEU A 52 -7.35 16.51 10.16
CA LEU A 52 -8.29 15.57 9.59
C LEU A 52 -9.37 16.36 8.86
N ALA A 53 -9.61 16.05 7.58
CA ALA A 53 -10.62 16.75 6.77
C ALA A 53 -11.40 15.73 5.95
N GLY A 54 -12.57 16.12 5.45
CA GLY A 54 -13.38 15.29 4.55
C GLY A 54 -14.83 15.16 4.97
N GLU A 55 -15.52 14.19 4.37
CA GLU A 55 -16.95 14.00 4.53
C GLU A 55 -17.27 12.59 5.03
N VAL A 56 -18.18 12.51 6.01
CA VAL A 56 -18.65 11.26 6.58
C VAL A 56 -20.17 11.25 6.67
N LYS A 57 -20.80 10.14 6.25
CA LYS A 57 -22.20 9.82 6.55
C LYS A 57 -22.21 8.48 7.27
N SER A 58 -22.47 8.49 8.57
CA SER A 58 -22.45 7.30 9.41
C SER A 58 -23.38 7.48 10.61
N LYS A 59 -23.89 6.36 11.13
CA LYS A 59 -24.59 6.30 12.42
C LYS A 59 -23.63 6.16 13.60
N ALA A 60 -22.36 5.87 13.31
CA ALA A 60 -21.32 5.66 14.31
C ALA A 60 -20.76 6.98 14.81
N TYR A 61 -20.49 7.06 16.11
CA TYR A 61 -19.62 8.11 16.67
C TYR A 61 -18.20 7.57 16.81
N VAL A 62 -17.23 8.26 16.24
CA VAL A 62 -15.81 7.92 16.29
C VAL A 62 -15.02 9.04 16.95
N ASP A 63 -14.22 8.71 17.95
CA ASP A 63 -13.25 9.64 18.53
C ASP A 63 -12.02 9.74 17.61
N VAL A 64 -12.12 10.62 16.64
CA VAL A 64 -11.09 10.77 15.59
C VAL A 64 -9.72 11.16 16.14
N GLN A 65 -9.67 11.85 17.29
CA GLN A 65 -8.40 12.23 17.93
C GLN A 65 -7.73 11.01 18.56
N ASP A 66 -8.49 10.17 19.28
CA ASP A 66 -7.94 8.95 19.89
C ASP A 66 -7.45 7.98 18.81
N VAL A 67 -8.19 7.83 17.70
CA VAL A 67 -7.78 7.00 16.56
C VAL A 67 -6.45 7.49 15.99
N ALA A 68 -6.33 8.78 15.68
CA ALA A 68 -5.08 9.35 15.14
C ALA A 68 -3.90 9.13 16.10
N ARG A 69 -4.06 9.40 17.39
CA ARG A 69 -3.03 9.19 18.41
C ARG A 69 -2.59 7.74 18.53
N ASN A 70 -3.54 6.80 18.48
CA ASN A 70 -3.25 5.37 18.53
C ASN A 70 -2.43 4.91 17.32
N VAL A 71 -2.72 5.41 16.13
CA VAL A 71 -1.93 5.16 14.92
C VAL A 71 -0.51 5.69 15.06
N ILE A 72 -0.34 6.95 15.45
CA ILE A 72 0.96 7.59 15.65
C ILE A 72 1.80 6.80 16.66
N LYS A 73 1.19 6.37 17.78
CA LYS A 73 1.82 5.52 18.79
C LYS A 73 2.24 4.15 18.21
N LYS A 74 1.36 3.50 17.44
CA LYS A 74 1.61 2.17 16.83
C LYS A 74 2.77 2.21 15.82
N ILE A 75 2.90 3.29 15.07
CA ILE A 75 4.02 3.53 14.15
C ILE A 75 5.35 3.66 14.94
N GLY A 76 5.32 4.26 16.11
CA GLY A 76 6.50 4.42 16.97
C GLY A 76 6.93 5.86 17.19
N TYR A 77 6.12 6.83 16.82
CA TYR A 77 6.35 8.24 17.21
C TYR A 77 5.86 8.46 18.63
N THR A 78 6.75 8.19 19.59
CA THR A 78 6.43 8.14 21.03
C THR A 78 7.34 9.03 21.89
N LYS A 79 8.32 9.73 21.28
CA LYS A 79 9.27 10.58 21.97
C LYS A 79 9.11 12.03 21.53
N SER A 80 9.13 12.96 22.49
CA SER A 80 8.99 14.41 22.24
C SER A 80 10.09 14.98 21.34
N GLU A 81 11.28 14.40 21.37
CA GLU A 81 12.42 14.77 20.52
C GLU A 81 12.18 14.57 19.02
N TYR A 82 11.19 13.76 18.66
CA TYR A 82 10.77 13.61 17.24
C TYR A 82 9.96 14.80 16.72
N GLN A 83 9.60 15.76 17.60
CA GLN A 83 8.77 16.94 17.29
C GLN A 83 7.44 16.60 16.60
N PHE A 84 7.06 15.34 16.66
CA PHE A 84 5.79 14.75 16.24
C PHE A 84 5.62 13.46 17.04
N GLU A 85 4.68 13.45 18.00
CA GLU A 85 4.49 12.27 18.84
C GLU A 85 3.04 12.15 19.34
N ALA A 86 2.64 10.92 19.69
CA ALA A 86 1.25 10.55 19.94
C ALA A 86 0.55 11.34 21.05
N LYS A 87 1.26 11.77 22.09
CA LYS A 87 0.66 12.42 23.27
C LYS A 87 0.50 13.93 23.08
N SER A 88 1.46 14.59 22.42
CA SER A 88 1.57 16.06 22.37
C SER A 88 1.14 16.67 21.04
N CYS A 89 1.02 15.90 19.94
CA CYS A 89 0.51 16.44 18.68
C CYS A 89 -0.86 17.11 18.85
N GLY A 90 -1.02 18.31 18.30
CA GLY A 90 -2.34 18.90 18.08
C GLY A 90 -3.09 18.10 17.02
N VAL A 91 -4.32 17.67 17.32
CA VAL A 91 -5.18 16.97 16.34
C VAL A 91 -6.41 17.83 16.09
N PHE A 92 -6.53 18.33 14.88
CA PHE A 92 -7.62 19.20 14.43
C PHE A 92 -8.53 18.39 13.50
N SER A 93 -9.85 18.57 13.66
CA SER A 93 -10.84 17.95 12.80
C SER A 93 -11.70 18.98 12.09
N ALA A 94 -11.74 18.88 10.76
CA ALA A 94 -12.64 19.58 9.86
C ALA A 94 -13.49 18.57 9.08
N ILE A 95 -13.79 17.41 9.68
CA ILE A 95 -14.69 16.41 9.11
C ILE A 95 -16.12 16.92 9.27
N HIS A 96 -16.90 16.87 8.19
CA HIS A 96 -18.29 17.29 8.16
C HIS A 96 -19.20 16.23 7.50
N GLU A 97 -20.52 16.46 7.51
CA GLU A 97 -21.49 15.54 6.92
C GLU A 97 -21.44 15.59 5.38
N GLN A 98 -21.55 14.42 4.74
CA GLN A 98 -21.55 14.29 3.29
C GLN A 98 -22.76 15.03 2.66
N SER A 99 -22.52 15.74 1.55
CA SER A 99 -23.55 16.43 0.76
C SER A 99 -24.62 15.46 0.25
N GLY A 100 -25.91 15.83 0.39
CA GLY A 100 -27.05 15.04 -0.10
C GLY A 100 -27.09 14.91 -1.63
N ASP A 101 -26.43 15.78 -2.39
CA ASP A 101 -26.47 15.77 -3.86
C ASP A 101 -25.62 14.62 -4.44
N ILE A 102 -24.49 14.31 -3.85
CA ILE A 102 -23.65 13.16 -4.25
C ILE A 102 -24.40 11.85 -4.02
N ASN A 103 -25.16 11.77 -2.96
CA ASN A 103 -25.89 10.55 -2.58
C ASN A 103 -27.00 10.17 -3.57
N ARG A 104 -27.65 11.15 -4.21
CA ARG A 104 -28.73 10.91 -5.21
C ARG A 104 -28.25 10.15 -6.45
N GLY A 105 -26.99 10.33 -6.85
CA GLY A 105 -26.40 9.63 -8.01
C GLY A 105 -26.01 8.16 -7.73
N VAL A 106 -25.83 7.80 -6.47
CA VAL A 106 -25.26 6.52 -6.03
C VAL A 106 -26.31 5.55 -5.52
N GLU A 107 -27.26 6.00 -4.69
CA GLU A 107 -28.30 5.14 -4.10
C GLU A 107 -29.45 4.85 -5.10
N ARG A 108 -29.80 3.56 -5.26
CA ARG A 108 -30.87 3.07 -6.11
C ARG A 108 -31.71 2.05 -5.33
N GLU A 109 -32.99 1.84 -5.74
CA GLU A 109 -33.86 0.81 -5.15
C GLU A 109 -33.27 -0.60 -5.33
N ASP A 110 -32.75 -0.91 -6.52
CA ASP A 110 -31.97 -2.12 -6.75
C ASP A 110 -30.49 -1.85 -6.42
N PRO A 111 -29.90 -2.54 -5.39
CA PRO A 111 -28.50 -2.36 -5.02
C PRO A 111 -27.49 -2.59 -6.15
N TYR A 112 -27.79 -3.51 -7.09
CA TYR A 112 -26.93 -3.78 -8.24
C TYR A 112 -27.01 -2.72 -9.35
N SER A 113 -27.99 -1.83 -9.26
CA SER A 113 -28.08 -0.62 -10.07
C SER A 113 -27.40 0.59 -9.44
N GLN A 114 -26.77 0.41 -8.27
CA GLN A 114 -25.95 1.45 -7.63
C GLN A 114 -24.89 1.95 -8.61
N GLY A 115 -24.91 3.24 -8.91
CA GLY A 115 -23.95 3.88 -9.80
C GLY A 115 -22.57 4.04 -9.16
N ALA A 116 -21.55 4.19 -9.98
CA ALA A 116 -20.22 4.56 -9.53
C ALA A 116 -20.27 5.94 -8.84
N GLY A 117 -19.58 6.06 -7.69
CA GLY A 117 -19.57 7.29 -6.91
C GLY A 117 -18.80 8.44 -7.57
N ASP A 118 -18.00 8.13 -8.59
CA ASP A 118 -17.25 9.10 -9.39
C ASP A 118 -16.99 8.53 -10.79
N GLN A 119 -16.56 9.40 -11.70
CA GLN A 119 -15.92 8.99 -12.95
C GLN A 119 -14.47 8.63 -12.70
N GLY A 120 -13.87 7.78 -13.55
CA GLY A 120 -12.44 7.50 -13.47
C GLY A 120 -12.03 6.26 -14.23
N MET A 121 -10.72 6.04 -14.29
CA MET A 121 -10.10 4.83 -14.82
C MET A 121 -9.22 4.22 -13.73
N MET A 122 -9.35 2.91 -13.52
CA MET A 122 -8.62 2.16 -12.51
C MET A 122 -7.87 1.03 -13.18
N PHE A 123 -6.73 0.67 -12.61
CA PHE A 123 -5.83 -0.31 -13.19
C PHE A 123 -5.52 -1.44 -12.23
N GLY A 124 -5.42 -2.65 -12.77
CA GLY A 124 -4.84 -3.80 -12.12
C GLY A 124 -3.68 -4.32 -12.95
N TYR A 125 -2.64 -4.79 -12.29
CA TYR A 125 -1.45 -5.35 -12.94
C TYR A 125 -1.02 -6.63 -12.21
N ALA A 126 -0.46 -7.57 -12.94
CA ALA A 126 0.20 -8.75 -12.40
C ALA A 126 1.30 -9.22 -13.35
N THR A 127 2.33 -9.83 -12.79
CA THR A 127 3.45 -10.47 -13.52
C THR A 127 3.87 -11.75 -12.80
N ASN A 128 4.44 -12.70 -13.52
CA ASN A 128 4.95 -13.95 -12.96
C ASN A 128 6.38 -13.83 -12.37
N GLU A 129 6.92 -12.61 -12.21
CA GLU A 129 8.26 -12.37 -11.66
C GLU A 129 8.42 -12.87 -10.22
N THR A 130 7.35 -12.83 -9.43
CA THR A 130 7.35 -13.23 -8.01
C THR A 130 6.17 -14.15 -7.70
N ALA A 131 6.25 -14.89 -6.60
CA ALA A 131 5.19 -15.80 -6.16
C ALA A 131 3.88 -15.08 -5.79
N ASN A 132 3.94 -13.79 -5.45
CA ASN A 132 2.77 -12.95 -5.18
C ASN A 132 2.30 -12.17 -6.41
N TYR A 133 2.88 -12.43 -7.59
CA TYR A 133 2.52 -11.80 -8.87
C TYR A 133 2.77 -10.27 -8.90
N MET A 134 3.82 -9.82 -8.23
CA MET A 134 4.26 -8.42 -8.19
C MET A 134 5.57 -8.22 -8.95
N PRO A 135 5.86 -6.97 -9.40
CA PRO A 135 7.18 -6.62 -9.91
C PRO A 135 8.26 -6.83 -8.85
N LEU A 136 9.33 -7.55 -9.18
CA LEU A 136 10.38 -7.93 -8.23
C LEU A 136 11.08 -6.73 -7.59
N ALA A 137 11.32 -5.66 -8.35
CA ALA A 137 11.99 -4.46 -7.83
C ALA A 137 11.18 -3.79 -6.70
N LEU A 138 9.84 -3.71 -6.86
CA LEU A 138 8.95 -3.17 -5.84
C LEU A 138 8.83 -4.11 -4.64
N ASP A 139 8.69 -5.40 -4.89
CA ASP A 139 8.55 -6.42 -3.84
C ASP A 139 9.79 -6.43 -2.92
N LEU A 140 10.98 -6.36 -3.50
CA LEU A 140 12.23 -6.21 -2.75
C LEU A 140 12.29 -4.88 -1.97
N ALA A 141 11.87 -3.77 -2.59
CA ALA A 141 11.84 -2.47 -1.91
C ALA A 141 10.91 -2.48 -0.69
N HIS A 142 9.73 -3.09 -0.79
CA HIS A 142 8.83 -3.30 0.35
C HIS A 142 9.44 -4.20 1.41
N SER A 143 10.02 -5.34 1.02
CA SER A 143 10.60 -6.32 1.94
C SER A 143 11.75 -5.74 2.76
N LEU A 144 12.61 -4.90 2.18
CA LEU A 144 13.66 -4.19 2.88
C LEU A 144 13.12 -3.32 4.03
N LEU A 145 12.04 -2.59 3.79
CA LEU A 145 11.45 -1.71 4.80
C LEU A 145 10.57 -2.46 5.81
N LEU A 146 9.92 -3.54 5.42
CA LEU A 146 9.20 -4.43 6.33
C LEU A 146 10.17 -5.06 7.34
N GLU A 147 11.30 -5.60 6.86
CA GLU A 147 12.33 -6.17 7.74
C GLU A 147 12.97 -5.11 8.64
N LEU A 148 13.25 -3.91 8.10
CA LEU A 148 13.79 -2.80 8.89
C LEU A 148 12.82 -2.39 10.02
N ALA A 149 11.52 -2.33 9.74
CA ALA A 149 10.50 -2.05 10.74
C ALA A 149 10.36 -3.19 11.75
N ALA A 150 10.49 -4.45 11.32
CA ALA A 150 10.48 -5.63 12.21
C ALA A 150 11.67 -5.60 13.17
N ILE A 151 12.87 -5.30 12.70
CA ILE A 151 14.06 -5.12 13.55
C ILE A 151 13.79 -4.00 14.56
N ARG A 152 13.33 -2.84 14.14
CA ARG A 152 13.06 -1.69 15.02
C ARG A 152 12.04 -2.01 16.11
N LYS A 153 10.96 -2.73 15.78
CA LYS A 153 9.85 -3.00 16.71
C LYS A 153 10.06 -4.24 17.58
N ASN A 154 10.59 -5.30 17.00
CA ASN A 154 10.61 -6.62 17.63
C ASN A 154 12.00 -6.97 18.21
N GLU A 155 13.06 -6.43 17.62
CA GLU A 155 14.45 -6.73 17.97
C GLU A 155 15.28 -5.44 18.15
N PRO A 156 14.83 -4.46 18.96
CA PRO A 156 15.43 -3.11 19.02
C PRO A 156 16.89 -3.10 19.50
N LYS A 157 17.42 -4.21 20.01
CA LYS A 157 18.83 -4.32 20.42
C LYS A 157 19.79 -4.51 19.25
N ILE A 158 19.28 -4.96 18.07
CA ILE A 158 20.11 -5.25 16.90
C ILE A 158 20.56 -3.97 16.20
N MET A 159 19.61 -3.05 15.95
CA MET A 159 19.85 -1.73 15.39
C MET A 159 19.11 -0.68 16.25
N PRO A 160 19.64 -0.36 17.45
CA PRO A 160 18.91 0.40 18.47
C PRO A 160 18.65 1.86 18.11
N TYR A 161 19.34 2.37 17.12
CA TYR A 161 19.25 3.75 16.63
C TYR A 161 18.12 4.00 15.64
N LEU A 162 17.40 2.96 15.16
CA LEU A 162 16.38 3.11 14.14
C LEU A 162 15.18 3.94 14.61
N ARG A 163 14.77 4.90 13.79
CA ARG A 163 13.54 5.68 13.92
C ARG A 163 12.51 5.25 12.86
N PRO A 164 11.23 5.70 12.96
CA PRO A 164 10.16 5.17 12.11
C PRO A 164 10.26 5.48 10.62
N ASP A 165 10.82 6.63 10.22
CA ASP A 165 10.89 7.07 8.82
C ASP A 165 12.03 6.38 8.06
N ALA A 166 11.71 5.83 6.91
CA ALA A 166 12.71 5.26 6.00
C ALA A 166 12.18 5.19 4.57
N LYS A 167 13.12 5.13 3.62
CA LYS A 167 12.87 4.93 2.19
C LYS A 167 13.81 3.86 1.65
N SER A 168 13.34 3.10 0.67
CA SER A 168 14.15 2.15 -0.09
C SER A 168 13.95 2.34 -1.58
N GLN A 169 14.97 1.98 -2.35
CA GLN A 169 14.89 1.94 -3.80
C GLN A 169 15.72 0.75 -4.29
N VAL A 170 15.17 -0.04 -5.21
CA VAL A 170 15.85 -1.19 -5.79
C VAL A 170 15.86 -1.06 -7.31
N THR A 171 17.05 -1.15 -7.90
CA THR A 171 17.25 -1.19 -9.35
C THR A 171 17.66 -2.60 -9.73
N ILE A 172 16.97 -3.19 -10.69
CA ILE A 172 17.26 -4.51 -11.24
C ILE A 172 17.63 -4.39 -12.71
N GLU A 173 18.64 -5.12 -13.14
CA GLU A 173 18.97 -5.32 -14.54
C GLU A 173 18.14 -6.48 -15.09
N TYR A 174 17.49 -6.26 -16.24
CA TYR A 174 16.68 -7.21 -16.97
C TYR A 174 17.24 -7.46 -18.36
N ASP A 175 17.06 -8.66 -18.89
CA ASP A 175 17.28 -8.92 -20.31
C ASP A 175 16.14 -8.36 -21.18
N ASP A 176 16.29 -8.43 -22.51
CA ASP A 176 15.26 -7.96 -23.46
C ASP A 176 13.94 -8.72 -23.36
N ASN A 177 13.91 -9.89 -22.72
CA ASN A 177 12.70 -10.67 -22.47
C ASN A 177 12.06 -10.35 -21.11
N GLY A 178 12.64 -9.40 -20.34
CA GLY A 178 12.17 -9.00 -19.02
C GLY A 178 12.48 -9.99 -17.91
N LYS A 179 13.49 -10.87 -18.11
CA LYS A 179 13.99 -11.74 -17.06
C LYS A 179 15.02 -10.97 -16.22
N PRO A 180 14.89 -10.97 -14.88
CA PRO A 180 15.86 -10.32 -14.01
C PRO A 180 17.21 -11.06 -14.08
N LEU A 181 18.30 -10.30 -14.22
CA LEU A 181 19.67 -10.79 -14.34
C LEU A 181 20.44 -10.62 -13.04
N HIS A 182 20.39 -9.42 -12.42
CA HIS A 182 20.98 -9.16 -11.12
C HIS A 182 20.42 -7.88 -10.49
N ILE A 183 20.60 -7.72 -9.18
CA ILE A 183 20.26 -6.49 -8.47
C ILE A 183 21.42 -5.50 -8.65
N HIS A 184 21.19 -4.45 -9.45
CA HIS A 184 22.20 -3.47 -9.75
C HIS A 184 22.47 -2.51 -8.58
N THR A 185 21.39 -1.96 -7.95
CA THR A 185 21.54 -0.95 -6.90
C THR A 185 20.50 -1.14 -5.81
N ILE A 186 20.92 -0.98 -4.56
CA ILE A 186 20.04 -0.86 -3.38
C ILE A 186 20.31 0.47 -2.69
N VAL A 187 19.27 1.30 -2.56
CA VAL A 187 19.29 2.54 -1.78
C VAL A 187 18.47 2.35 -0.52
N ILE A 188 19.02 2.69 0.64
CA ILE A 188 18.32 2.74 1.93
C ILE A 188 18.58 4.09 2.57
N SER A 189 17.53 4.84 2.87
CA SER A 189 17.59 6.03 3.71
C SER A 189 16.73 5.79 4.94
N THR A 190 17.35 5.72 6.11
CA THR A 190 16.63 5.48 7.37
C THR A 190 16.92 6.57 8.38
N GLN A 191 15.86 7.07 9.01
CA GLN A 191 15.94 7.98 10.14
C GLN A 191 16.57 7.24 11.34
N HIS A 192 17.42 7.93 12.09
CA HIS A 192 18.15 7.35 13.22
C HIS A 192 18.35 8.35 14.36
N ASP A 193 18.59 7.82 15.56
CA ASP A 193 19.03 8.62 16.71
C ASP A 193 20.45 9.15 16.48
N GLU A 194 20.83 10.24 17.15
CA GLU A 194 22.24 10.62 17.31
C GLU A 194 22.87 9.69 18.34
N PHE A 195 23.44 8.57 17.90
CA PHE A 195 23.97 7.52 18.77
C PHE A 195 25.49 7.55 18.95
N ILE A 196 26.19 8.45 18.25
CA ILE A 196 27.60 8.75 18.44
C ILE A 196 27.74 10.25 18.74
N GLU A 197 28.17 10.58 19.96
CA GLU A 197 28.34 11.95 20.39
C GLU A 197 29.73 12.49 19.98
N ALA A 198 29.82 13.78 19.63
CA ALA A 198 31.07 14.48 19.28
C ALA A 198 31.92 14.79 20.52
N LYS A 199 32.23 13.76 21.34
CA LYS A 199 33.09 13.88 22.53
C LYS A 199 34.54 13.55 22.16
N GLY A 200 35.37 14.58 21.98
CA GLY A 200 36.78 14.43 21.61
C GLY A 200 37.04 14.21 20.12
N ILE A 201 35.99 14.28 19.31
CA ILE A 201 36.03 14.26 17.83
C ILE A 201 35.15 15.39 17.28
N SER A 202 35.29 15.73 15.99
CA SER A 202 34.39 16.71 15.34
C SER A 202 33.00 16.15 15.13
N GLN A 203 32.00 17.02 14.92
CA GLN A 203 30.64 16.60 14.57
C GLN A 203 30.62 15.81 13.23
N GLU A 204 31.42 16.23 12.25
CA GLU A 204 31.57 15.54 10.98
C GLU A 204 32.11 14.12 11.14
N GLU A 205 33.10 13.92 12.01
CA GLU A 205 33.64 12.58 12.31
C GLU A 205 32.59 11.70 13.00
N ALA A 206 31.78 12.25 13.94
CA ALA A 206 30.69 11.53 14.58
C ALA A 206 29.60 11.15 13.57
N ASP A 207 29.19 12.08 12.71
CA ASP A 207 28.16 11.85 11.67
C ASP A 207 28.64 10.79 10.64
N ASN A 208 29.88 10.86 10.19
CA ASN A 208 30.49 9.86 9.32
C ASN A 208 30.61 8.48 9.99
N ALA A 209 30.90 8.42 11.28
CA ALA A 209 30.96 7.16 12.01
C ALA A 209 29.56 6.52 12.16
N MET A 210 28.52 7.32 12.40
CA MET A 210 27.12 6.84 12.42
C MET A 210 26.70 6.29 11.04
N GLN A 211 26.98 7.04 9.97
CA GLN A 211 26.65 6.62 8.62
C GLN A 211 27.34 5.30 8.24
N LYS A 212 28.64 5.15 8.52
CA LYS A 212 29.39 3.89 8.29
C LYS A 212 28.82 2.73 9.10
N ARG A 213 28.38 2.95 10.32
CA ARG A 213 27.76 1.91 11.14
C ARG A 213 26.42 1.48 10.56
N ILE A 214 25.57 2.42 10.13
CA ILE A 214 24.29 2.12 9.49
C ILE A 214 24.52 1.35 8.19
N GLU A 215 25.46 1.78 7.36
CA GLU A 215 25.81 1.08 6.12
C GLU A 215 26.28 -0.34 6.38
N TYR A 216 27.13 -0.55 7.36
CA TYR A 216 27.58 -1.88 7.78
C TYR A 216 26.41 -2.77 8.19
N ASP A 217 25.54 -2.27 9.07
CA ASP A 217 24.38 -3.05 9.57
C ASP A 217 23.36 -3.34 8.45
N VAL A 218 23.13 -2.42 7.52
CA VAL A 218 22.30 -2.66 6.33
C VAL A 218 22.88 -3.80 5.48
N LYS A 219 24.18 -3.77 5.18
CA LYS A 219 24.84 -4.78 4.34
C LYS A 219 24.95 -6.15 5.01
N THR A 220 25.15 -6.20 6.31
CA THR A 220 25.46 -7.45 7.03
C THR A 220 24.28 -8.04 7.81
N ILE A 221 23.23 -7.27 8.05
CA ILE A 221 22.05 -7.70 8.81
C ILE A 221 20.79 -7.61 7.95
N LEU A 222 20.43 -6.39 7.50
CA LEU A 222 19.16 -6.17 6.80
C LEU A 222 19.08 -6.95 5.48
N VAL A 223 20.03 -6.71 4.58
CA VAL A 223 20.00 -7.32 3.23
C VAL A 223 20.08 -8.85 3.27
N PRO A 224 20.95 -9.48 4.08
CA PRO A 224 20.97 -10.95 4.21
C PRO A 224 19.66 -11.54 4.75
N ARG A 225 18.97 -10.87 5.69
CA ARG A 225 17.68 -11.31 6.19
C ARG A 225 16.59 -11.24 5.12
N VAL A 226 16.58 -10.18 4.32
CA VAL A 226 15.65 -10.04 3.19
C VAL A 226 15.97 -11.09 2.13
N LYS A 227 17.23 -11.26 1.73
CA LYS A 227 17.65 -12.29 0.78
C LYS A 227 17.15 -13.69 1.17
N ALA A 228 17.24 -14.05 2.45
CA ALA A 228 16.83 -15.35 2.96
C ALA A 228 15.29 -15.61 2.87
N GLN A 229 14.48 -14.59 2.66
CA GLN A 229 13.01 -14.71 2.51
C GLN A 229 12.60 -15.13 1.09
N TYR A 230 13.51 -15.09 0.13
CA TYR A 230 13.22 -15.33 -1.29
C TYR A 230 13.68 -16.72 -1.75
N PRO A 231 13.10 -17.26 -2.83
CA PRO A 231 13.55 -18.53 -3.43
C PRO A 231 14.94 -18.38 -4.05
N GLU A 232 15.61 -19.50 -4.25
CA GLU A 232 17.02 -19.58 -4.69
C GLU A 232 17.32 -18.78 -5.97
N ASN A 233 16.41 -18.78 -6.94
CA ASN A 233 16.57 -18.01 -8.17
C ASN A 233 16.61 -16.49 -7.94
N VAL A 234 15.86 -15.98 -6.95
CA VAL A 234 15.93 -14.55 -6.56
C VAL A 234 17.14 -14.29 -5.67
N GLN A 235 17.48 -15.24 -4.75
CA GLN A 235 18.70 -15.12 -3.94
C GLN A 235 19.96 -15.01 -4.80
N ALA A 236 20.00 -15.68 -5.95
CA ALA A 236 21.12 -15.63 -6.89
C ALA A 236 21.33 -14.24 -7.52
N LEU A 237 20.31 -13.38 -7.51
CA LEU A 237 20.41 -11.99 -8.01
C LEU A 237 21.18 -11.07 -7.04
N PHE A 238 21.37 -11.48 -5.77
CA PHE A 238 22.17 -10.76 -4.79
C PHE A 238 23.64 -11.18 -4.90
N ASP A 239 24.33 -10.62 -5.86
CA ASP A 239 25.76 -10.86 -6.09
C ASP A 239 26.66 -9.80 -5.42
N ASP A 240 27.97 -9.93 -5.58
CA ASP A 240 28.96 -9.04 -4.97
C ASP A 240 29.09 -7.68 -5.70
N ASN A 241 28.38 -7.48 -6.83
CA ASN A 241 28.48 -6.27 -7.65
C ASN A 241 27.40 -5.23 -7.31
N ILE A 242 26.56 -5.50 -6.30
CA ILE A 242 25.50 -4.57 -5.91
C ILE A 242 26.09 -3.24 -5.43
N ILE A 243 25.61 -2.15 -6.03
CA ILE A 243 25.94 -0.79 -5.60
C ILE A 243 25.01 -0.42 -4.43
N TYR A 244 25.59 -0.09 -3.27
CA TYR A 244 24.84 0.32 -2.09
C TYR A 244 24.94 1.83 -1.87
N HIS A 245 23.79 2.48 -1.68
CA HIS A 245 23.69 3.85 -1.20
C HIS A 245 22.89 3.86 0.11
N VAL A 246 23.59 3.98 1.25
CA VAL A 246 22.96 3.98 2.57
C VAL A 246 23.13 5.34 3.21
N ASN A 247 22.03 6.03 3.52
CA ASN A 247 22.04 7.42 3.98
C ASN A 247 23.04 8.29 3.19
N PRO A 248 22.92 8.39 1.86
CA PRO A 248 23.97 9.00 1.01
C PRO A 248 24.19 10.49 1.29
N THR A 249 23.23 11.17 1.96
CA THR A 249 23.37 12.55 2.41
C THR A 249 24.02 12.65 3.80
N GLY A 250 24.41 11.51 4.40
CA GLY A 250 24.98 11.41 5.75
C GLY A 250 23.90 11.29 6.84
N LYS A 251 23.88 12.24 7.78
CA LYS A 251 22.97 12.25 8.92
C LYS A 251 21.50 12.38 8.53
N PHE A 252 20.63 11.50 9.08
CA PHE A 252 19.17 11.57 8.91
C PHE A 252 18.46 11.44 10.27
N VAL A 253 18.63 12.42 11.13
CA VAL A 253 17.99 12.50 12.46
C VAL A 253 16.65 13.21 12.40
N ILE A 254 16.58 14.33 11.63
CA ILE A 254 15.33 15.04 11.39
C ILE A 254 14.59 14.32 10.26
N GLY A 255 13.43 13.74 10.58
CA GLY A 255 12.62 12.97 9.63
C GLY A 255 11.18 12.83 10.14
N GLY A 256 10.40 12.01 9.44
CA GLY A 256 8.98 11.89 9.71
C GLY A 256 8.24 13.22 9.46
N PRO A 257 7.04 13.43 10.05
CA PRO A 257 6.27 14.65 9.87
C PRO A 257 6.96 15.95 10.33
N HIS A 258 8.02 15.85 11.13
CA HIS A 258 8.85 17.00 11.46
C HIS A 258 9.80 17.39 10.33
N GLY A 259 10.29 16.43 9.59
CA GLY A 259 11.19 16.67 8.44
C GLY A 259 10.46 17.13 7.18
N ASP A 260 9.29 16.57 6.92
CA ASP A 260 8.47 16.85 5.73
C ASP A 260 6.99 16.66 6.02
N THR A 261 6.14 17.46 5.38
CA THR A 261 4.68 17.36 5.50
C THR A 261 4.15 16.16 4.73
N GLY A 262 3.29 15.37 5.37
CA GLY A 262 2.58 14.24 4.76
C GLY A 262 1.12 14.52 4.47
N LEU A 263 0.62 13.92 3.40
CA LEU A 263 -0.78 13.97 2.98
C LEU A 263 -1.26 12.60 2.52
N THR A 264 -2.53 12.29 2.78
CA THR A 264 -3.19 11.10 2.25
C THR A 264 -3.11 11.06 0.73
N GLY A 265 -2.74 9.91 0.16
CA GLY A 265 -2.77 9.66 -1.28
C GLY A 265 -1.60 10.21 -2.08
N ARG A 266 -0.47 10.52 -1.45
CA ARG A 266 0.74 11.01 -2.14
C ARG A 266 1.78 9.92 -2.44
N LYS A 267 1.49 8.65 -2.14
CA LYS A 267 2.37 7.49 -2.41
C LYS A 267 1.68 6.40 -3.22
N ILE A 268 0.79 6.81 -4.14
CA ILE A 268 -0.07 5.90 -4.91
C ILE A 268 0.70 4.91 -5.79
N ILE A 269 1.90 5.24 -6.25
CA ILE A 269 2.75 4.34 -7.04
C ILE A 269 3.39 3.29 -6.13
N VAL A 270 3.82 3.67 -4.92
CA VAL A 270 4.29 2.74 -3.88
C VAL A 270 3.16 1.80 -3.43
N ASP A 271 1.94 2.32 -3.34
CA ASP A 271 0.74 1.56 -2.95
C ASP A 271 0.35 0.50 -3.97
N THR A 272 0.78 0.62 -5.23
CA THR A 272 0.35 -0.22 -6.35
C THR A 272 1.48 -1.04 -6.94
N TYR A 273 2.09 -0.62 -8.06
CA TYR A 273 2.97 -1.49 -8.86
C TYR A 273 4.37 -0.91 -9.11
N GLY A 274 4.77 0.15 -8.38
CA GLY A 274 6.13 0.71 -8.43
C GLY A 274 6.55 1.23 -9.80
N GLY A 275 5.58 1.64 -10.65
CA GLY A 275 5.83 2.16 -11.99
C GLY A 275 5.78 1.13 -13.13
N LYS A 276 5.64 -0.17 -12.83
CA LYS A 276 5.44 -1.21 -13.87
C LYS A 276 4.03 -1.19 -14.44
N GLY A 277 3.02 -1.08 -13.60
CA GLY A 277 1.63 -0.92 -14.00
C GLY A 277 1.21 0.55 -14.02
N ALA A 278 0.27 0.90 -14.90
CA ALA A 278 -0.37 2.22 -14.91
C ALA A 278 -1.17 2.48 -13.65
N HIS A 279 -1.45 3.76 -13.38
CA HIS A 279 -2.30 4.21 -12.27
C HIS A 279 -3.29 5.27 -12.76
N GLY A 280 -4.53 5.23 -12.26
CA GLY A 280 -5.57 6.18 -12.64
C GLY A 280 -5.50 7.56 -11.95
N GLY A 281 -4.64 7.70 -10.94
CA GLY A 281 -4.41 8.94 -10.17
C GLY A 281 -5.22 9.05 -8.88
N GLY A 282 -6.26 8.22 -8.67
CA GLY A 282 -7.09 8.24 -7.47
C GLY A 282 -6.39 7.63 -6.26
N ALA A 283 -6.37 8.34 -5.14
CA ALA A 283 -5.90 7.81 -3.85
C ALA A 283 -6.84 6.71 -3.32
N PHE A 284 -6.31 5.76 -2.55
CA PHE A 284 -7.07 4.68 -1.93
C PHE A 284 -7.46 4.99 -0.49
N SER A 285 -6.48 5.34 0.35
CA SER A 285 -6.66 5.51 1.79
C SER A 285 -7.71 6.56 2.12
N GLY A 286 -8.48 6.31 3.17
CA GLY A 286 -9.57 7.16 3.63
C GLY A 286 -10.88 7.06 2.86
N LYS A 287 -10.93 6.30 1.77
CA LYS A 287 -12.13 6.12 0.92
C LYS A 287 -12.83 4.80 1.22
N ASP A 288 -14.15 4.85 1.51
CA ASP A 288 -15.00 3.68 1.61
C ASP A 288 -15.22 2.99 0.25
N PRO A 289 -15.66 1.72 0.21
CA PRO A 289 -15.72 0.94 -1.04
C PRO A 289 -16.74 1.43 -2.08
N SER A 290 -17.61 2.38 -1.79
CA SER A 290 -18.45 3.01 -2.82
C SER A 290 -17.65 3.90 -3.77
N LYS A 291 -16.42 4.28 -3.40
CA LYS A 291 -15.50 5.03 -4.24
C LYS A 291 -14.74 4.05 -5.12
N VAL A 292 -15.06 4.07 -6.42
CA VAL A 292 -14.50 3.15 -7.42
C VAL A 292 -12.98 3.29 -7.60
N ASP A 293 -12.39 4.45 -7.28
CA ASP A 293 -10.94 4.64 -7.25
C ASP A 293 -10.24 3.53 -6.46
N ARG A 294 -10.84 3.10 -5.35
CA ARG A 294 -10.30 2.04 -4.50
C ARG A 294 -10.88 0.68 -4.85
N SER A 295 -12.19 0.53 -4.84
CA SER A 295 -12.85 -0.77 -5.02
C SER A 295 -12.59 -1.39 -6.38
N ALA A 296 -12.65 -0.61 -7.46
CA ALA A 296 -12.41 -1.11 -8.80
C ALA A 296 -10.91 -1.33 -9.09
N ALA A 297 -9.99 -0.59 -8.47
CA ALA A 297 -8.56 -0.88 -8.54
C ALA A 297 -8.23 -2.24 -7.89
N TYR A 298 -8.83 -2.54 -6.73
CA TYR A 298 -8.70 -3.85 -6.09
C TYR A 298 -9.31 -4.97 -6.95
N ALA A 299 -10.48 -4.74 -7.55
CA ALA A 299 -11.10 -5.70 -8.45
C ALA A 299 -10.28 -5.92 -9.72
N ALA A 300 -9.69 -4.87 -10.29
CA ALA A 300 -8.79 -4.99 -11.45
C ALA A 300 -7.51 -5.78 -11.10
N ARG A 301 -6.95 -5.59 -9.88
CA ARG A 301 -5.84 -6.42 -9.38
C ARG A 301 -6.26 -7.89 -9.26
N HIS A 302 -7.41 -8.18 -8.69
CA HIS A 302 -7.94 -9.53 -8.56
C HIS A 302 -8.06 -10.22 -9.92
N ILE A 303 -8.55 -9.51 -10.93
CA ILE A 303 -8.63 -9.99 -12.32
C ILE A 303 -7.23 -10.29 -12.86
N ALA A 304 -6.33 -9.30 -12.86
CA ALA A 304 -4.99 -9.44 -13.42
C ALA A 304 -4.23 -10.61 -12.79
N LYS A 305 -4.28 -10.74 -11.45
CA LYS A 305 -3.62 -11.81 -10.73
C LYS A 305 -4.16 -13.19 -11.09
N ASN A 306 -5.49 -13.36 -11.16
CA ASN A 306 -6.09 -14.63 -11.52
C ASN A 306 -5.83 -15.01 -12.98
N LEU A 307 -5.75 -14.05 -13.91
CA LEU A 307 -5.39 -14.30 -15.30
C LEU A 307 -3.95 -14.80 -15.44
N VAL A 308 -2.98 -14.15 -14.77
CA VAL A 308 -1.57 -14.59 -14.80
C VAL A 308 -1.44 -15.95 -14.11
N ALA A 309 -2.05 -16.14 -12.95
CA ALA A 309 -2.02 -17.40 -12.22
C ALA A 309 -2.68 -18.56 -12.98
N ALA A 310 -3.68 -18.30 -13.81
CA ALA A 310 -4.30 -19.27 -14.69
C ALA A 310 -3.43 -19.62 -15.92
N GLY A 311 -2.39 -18.84 -16.21
CA GLY A 311 -1.51 -19.04 -17.36
C GLY A 311 -1.98 -18.33 -18.64
N VAL A 312 -2.90 -17.38 -18.58
CA VAL A 312 -3.38 -16.62 -19.75
C VAL A 312 -2.27 -15.77 -20.36
N ALA A 313 -1.44 -15.15 -19.52
CA ALA A 313 -0.28 -14.37 -19.92
C ALA A 313 0.76 -14.35 -18.79
N ASP A 314 2.02 -14.06 -19.10
CA ASP A 314 3.09 -13.90 -18.11
C ASP A 314 3.04 -12.54 -17.40
N GLU A 315 2.46 -11.56 -18.09
CA GLU A 315 2.31 -10.18 -17.63
C GLU A 315 1.01 -9.62 -18.19
N ILE A 316 0.23 -8.90 -17.37
CA ILE A 316 -1.04 -8.37 -17.79
C ILE A 316 -1.41 -7.07 -17.06
N LEU A 317 -1.90 -6.11 -17.81
CA LEU A 317 -2.54 -4.89 -17.34
C LEU A 317 -4.02 -4.95 -17.65
N VAL A 318 -4.86 -4.63 -16.67
CA VAL A 318 -6.31 -4.51 -16.82
C VAL A 318 -6.72 -3.09 -16.47
N GLN A 319 -7.42 -2.40 -17.37
CA GLN A 319 -8.05 -1.11 -17.09
C GLN A 319 -9.55 -1.27 -17.02
N VAL A 320 -10.18 -0.60 -16.06
CA VAL A 320 -11.63 -0.46 -15.97
C VAL A 320 -11.99 1.01 -15.85
N ALA A 321 -12.99 1.49 -16.57
CA ALA A 321 -13.42 2.88 -16.52
C ALA A 321 -14.91 3.01 -16.18
N TYR A 322 -15.26 4.04 -15.40
CA TYR A 322 -16.63 4.33 -14.99
C TYR A 322 -17.02 5.77 -15.34
N ALA A 323 -18.33 5.96 -15.55
CA ALA A 323 -18.97 7.26 -15.51
C ALA A 323 -19.72 7.41 -14.18
N ILE A 324 -19.74 8.61 -13.62
CA ILE A 324 -20.46 8.90 -12.37
C ILE A 324 -21.95 8.51 -12.50
N GLY A 325 -22.49 7.87 -11.47
CA GLY A 325 -23.89 7.45 -11.42
C GLY A 325 -24.26 6.27 -12.33
N VAL A 326 -23.29 5.66 -13.06
CA VAL A 326 -23.51 4.50 -13.91
C VAL A 326 -22.91 3.24 -13.28
N ALA A 327 -23.71 2.19 -13.14
CA ALA A 327 -23.26 0.95 -12.49
C ALA A 327 -22.34 0.10 -13.40
N LYS A 328 -22.68 -0.02 -14.67
CA LYS A 328 -21.88 -0.81 -15.61
C LYS A 328 -20.63 -0.05 -16.01
N PRO A 329 -19.44 -0.67 -16.00
CA PRO A 329 -18.24 0.00 -16.49
C PRO A 329 -18.39 0.41 -17.97
N MET A 330 -17.75 1.52 -18.33
CA MET A 330 -17.72 2.03 -19.70
C MET A 330 -16.93 1.12 -20.62
N ASN A 331 -15.81 0.58 -20.11
CA ASN A 331 -14.97 -0.37 -20.81
C ASN A 331 -14.17 -1.25 -19.83
N ILE A 332 -13.73 -2.39 -20.35
CA ILE A 332 -12.63 -3.18 -19.79
C ILE A 332 -11.60 -3.29 -20.91
N PHE A 333 -10.36 -2.90 -20.61
CA PHE A 333 -9.22 -3.00 -21.53
C PHE A 333 -8.16 -3.91 -20.92
N VAL A 334 -7.55 -4.73 -21.75
CA VAL A 334 -6.46 -5.65 -21.36
C VAL A 334 -5.26 -5.39 -22.26
N ASN A 335 -4.06 -5.44 -21.67
CA ASN A 335 -2.80 -5.45 -22.40
C ASN A 335 -1.89 -6.53 -21.82
N THR A 336 -1.52 -7.50 -22.64
CA THR A 336 -0.61 -8.60 -22.28
C THR A 336 0.85 -8.29 -22.61
N TYR A 337 1.13 -7.10 -23.12
CA TYR A 337 2.48 -6.68 -23.56
C TYR A 337 3.12 -7.64 -24.57
N GLY A 338 2.29 -8.34 -25.36
CA GLY A 338 2.75 -9.36 -26.30
C GLY A 338 3.19 -10.68 -25.64
N ARG A 339 2.85 -10.89 -24.37
CA ARG A 339 3.19 -12.09 -23.56
C ARG A 339 1.97 -12.98 -23.29
N SER A 340 1.01 -12.98 -24.21
CA SER A 340 -0.14 -13.88 -24.15
C SER A 340 0.29 -15.33 -24.40
N ASN A 341 -0.21 -16.25 -23.57
CA ASN A 341 0.00 -17.69 -23.71
C ASN A 341 -1.22 -18.39 -24.34
N VAL A 342 -2.25 -17.62 -24.72
CA VAL A 342 -3.47 -18.10 -25.39
C VAL A 342 -3.54 -17.52 -26.81
N ASN A 343 -4.16 -18.27 -27.73
CA ASN A 343 -4.36 -17.83 -29.10
C ASN A 343 -5.57 -16.87 -29.21
N MET A 344 -5.47 -15.73 -28.52
CA MET A 344 -6.49 -14.68 -28.48
C MET A 344 -5.81 -13.31 -28.48
N THR A 345 -6.46 -12.34 -29.08
CA THR A 345 -6.09 -10.94 -28.99
C THR A 345 -6.41 -10.37 -27.61
N ASP A 346 -5.77 -9.28 -27.22
CA ASP A 346 -6.07 -8.58 -25.94
C ASP A 346 -7.54 -8.14 -25.86
N GLY A 347 -8.17 -7.80 -26.99
CA GLY A 347 -9.60 -7.47 -27.07
C GLY A 347 -10.51 -8.66 -26.78
N GLU A 348 -10.19 -9.85 -27.30
CA GLU A 348 -10.94 -11.09 -27.02
C GLU A 348 -10.75 -11.52 -25.56
N ILE A 349 -9.55 -11.34 -24.99
CA ILE A 349 -9.30 -11.56 -23.56
C ILE A 349 -10.15 -10.61 -22.73
N ALA A 350 -10.21 -9.31 -23.07
CA ALA A 350 -11.01 -8.31 -22.37
C ALA A 350 -12.51 -8.65 -22.40
N GLN A 351 -13.03 -9.16 -23.53
CA GLN A 351 -14.43 -9.61 -23.65
C GLN A 351 -14.70 -10.77 -22.66
N LYS A 352 -13.85 -11.79 -22.64
CA LYS A 352 -13.99 -12.92 -21.70
C LYS A 352 -13.91 -12.47 -20.24
N VAL A 353 -13.02 -11.52 -19.91
CA VAL A 353 -12.96 -10.92 -18.58
C VAL A 353 -14.30 -10.31 -18.17
N GLY A 354 -14.97 -9.58 -19.09
CA GLY A 354 -16.30 -9.01 -18.85
C GLY A 354 -17.41 -10.05 -18.63
N GLU A 355 -17.27 -11.26 -19.18
CA GLU A 355 -18.19 -12.38 -18.98
C GLU A 355 -17.97 -13.09 -17.63
N ILE A 356 -16.71 -13.15 -17.16
CA ILE A 356 -16.31 -13.86 -15.95
C ILE A 356 -16.52 -13.01 -14.68
N PHE A 357 -16.22 -11.72 -14.76
CA PHE A 357 -16.14 -10.82 -13.60
C PHE A 357 -17.20 -9.72 -13.69
N ASP A 358 -18.17 -9.73 -12.78
CA ASP A 358 -19.10 -8.63 -12.63
C ASP A 358 -18.39 -7.43 -12.00
N MET A 359 -18.26 -6.36 -12.75
CA MET A 359 -17.54 -5.15 -12.35
C MET A 359 -18.47 -4.00 -11.94
N ARG A 360 -19.75 -4.27 -11.68
CA ARG A 360 -20.64 -3.28 -11.03
C ARG A 360 -20.17 -3.01 -9.60
N PRO A 361 -20.22 -1.76 -9.12
CA PRO A 361 -19.69 -1.40 -7.78
C PRO A 361 -20.18 -2.32 -6.66
N LYS A 362 -21.49 -2.60 -6.60
CA LYS A 362 -22.07 -3.50 -5.60
C LYS A 362 -21.54 -4.93 -5.68
N ALA A 363 -21.37 -5.46 -6.88
CA ALA A 363 -20.83 -6.80 -7.09
C ALA A 363 -19.36 -6.89 -6.62
N ILE A 364 -18.58 -5.84 -6.83
CA ILE A 364 -17.20 -5.73 -6.32
C ILE A 364 -17.18 -5.71 -4.79
N GLU A 365 -18.00 -4.86 -4.15
CA GLU A 365 -18.10 -4.77 -2.69
C GLU A 365 -18.39 -6.14 -2.05
N GLU A 366 -19.34 -6.89 -2.62
CA GLU A 366 -19.73 -8.21 -2.11
C GLU A 366 -18.67 -9.28 -2.36
N ARG A 367 -18.16 -9.38 -3.60
CA ARG A 367 -17.13 -10.36 -3.99
C ARG A 367 -15.89 -10.23 -3.15
N LEU A 368 -15.43 -9.01 -2.92
CA LEU A 368 -14.21 -8.72 -2.17
C LEU A 368 -14.45 -8.39 -0.69
N LYS A 369 -15.71 -8.48 -0.20
CA LYS A 369 -16.10 -8.25 1.20
C LYS A 369 -15.66 -6.87 1.74
N LEU A 370 -15.71 -5.83 0.90
CA LEU A 370 -15.10 -4.53 1.17
C LEU A 370 -15.82 -3.70 2.25
N ARG A 371 -17.03 -4.07 2.68
CA ARG A 371 -17.74 -3.39 3.79
C ARG A 371 -17.26 -3.82 5.19
N ASN A 372 -16.15 -4.54 5.27
CA ASN A 372 -15.51 -4.88 6.52
C ASN A 372 -14.36 -3.92 6.84
N PRO A 373 -13.97 -3.77 8.13
CA PRO A 373 -12.85 -2.93 8.53
C PRO A 373 -11.51 -3.63 8.23
N ILE A 374 -11.05 -3.55 6.97
CA ILE A 374 -9.89 -4.27 6.42
C ILE A 374 -8.81 -3.34 5.87
N TYR A 375 -8.90 -2.03 6.16
CA TYR A 375 -8.17 -1.01 5.42
C TYR A 375 -6.88 -0.55 6.10
N PHE A 376 -6.81 -0.50 7.43
CA PHE A 376 -5.60 -0.06 8.14
C PHE A 376 -4.35 -0.81 7.70
N GLU A 377 -4.44 -2.12 7.54
CA GLU A 377 -3.32 -2.99 7.16
C GLU A 377 -2.85 -2.80 5.70
N THR A 378 -3.67 -2.14 4.87
CA THR A 378 -3.31 -1.84 3.48
C THR A 378 -2.46 -0.59 3.35
N ALA A 379 -2.55 0.32 4.31
CA ALA A 379 -2.05 1.69 4.22
C ALA A 379 -0.52 1.83 4.29
N SER A 380 0.22 0.75 4.45
CA SER A 380 1.69 0.74 4.42
C SER A 380 2.23 -0.51 3.74
N TYR A 381 3.39 -0.38 3.08
CA TYR A 381 4.09 -1.46 2.38
C TYR A 381 3.29 -2.09 1.23
N GLY A 382 2.48 -1.28 0.54
CA GLY A 382 1.70 -1.67 -0.63
C GLY A 382 0.32 -2.28 -0.32
N HIS A 383 -0.65 -1.91 -1.14
CA HIS A 383 -2.00 -2.48 -1.12
C HIS A 383 -2.08 -3.80 -1.88
N MET A 384 -1.11 -4.06 -2.76
CA MET A 384 -1.04 -5.23 -3.63
C MET A 384 0.11 -6.15 -3.23
N GLY A 385 0.05 -7.43 -3.65
CA GLY A 385 1.10 -8.42 -3.40
C GLY A 385 1.12 -8.99 -1.97
N ARG A 386 0.08 -8.75 -1.19
CA ARG A 386 -0.04 -9.23 0.18
C ARG A 386 -0.73 -10.61 0.23
N GLN A 387 -0.58 -11.31 1.36
CA GLN A 387 -1.22 -12.61 1.53
C GLN A 387 -2.61 -12.44 2.18
N PRO A 388 -3.68 -13.03 1.61
CA PRO A 388 -4.97 -13.10 2.27
C PRO A 388 -4.87 -13.81 3.62
N GLN A 389 -5.45 -13.20 4.65
CA GLN A 389 -5.45 -13.81 5.99
C GLN A 389 -6.66 -13.34 6.81
N VAL A 390 -7.16 -14.22 7.68
CA VAL A 390 -8.20 -13.87 8.64
C VAL A 390 -7.56 -13.35 9.91
N VAL A 391 -7.99 -12.18 10.34
CA VAL A 391 -7.52 -11.55 11.57
C VAL A 391 -8.69 -11.16 12.46
N ARG A 392 -8.48 -11.22 13.78
CA ARG A 392 -9.42 -10.68 14.76
C ARG A 392 -9.08 -9.23 15.05
N LYS A 393 -10.05 -8.34 14.81
CA LYS A 393 -9.95 -6.90 15.12
C LYS A 393 -10.86 -6.55 16.28
N VAL A 394 -10.39 -5.68 17.15
CA VAL A 394 -11.12 -5.19 18.33
C VAL A 394 -11.12 -3.67 18.30
N PHE A 395 -12.30 -3.09 18.24
CA PHE A 395 -12.52 -1.64 18.23
C PHE A 395 -13.10 -1.23 19.58
N ASN A 396 -12.32 -0.44 20.30
CA ASN A 396 -12.67 0.06 21.63
C ASN A 396 -12.90 1.56 21.57
N SER A 397 -14.01 2.02 22.09
CA SER A 397 -14.26 3.44 22.26
C SER A 397 -14.85 3.70 23.64
N ARG A 398 -14.44 4.79 24.30
CA ARG A 398 -15.07 5.24 25.56
C ARG A 398 -16.54 5.61 25.42
N TYR A 399 -17.03 5.72 24.19
CA TYR A 399 -18.43 6.06 23.88
C TYR A 399 -19.29 4.85 23.58
N ILE A 400 -18.70 3.66 23.48
CA ILE A 400 -19.41 2.41 23.23
C ILE A 400 -19.30 1.51 24.46
N PRO A 401 -20.42 0.99 25.00
CA PRO A 401 -20.41 0.22 26.25
C PRO A 401 -19.69 -1.14 26.14
N LYS A 402 -19.53 -1.68 24.93
CA LYS A 402 -18.81 -2.93 24.68
C LYS A 402 -17.96 -2.82 23.43
N PRO A 403 -16.75 -3.41 23.42
CA PRO A 403 -15.92 -3.46 22.22
C PRO A 403 -16.66 -4.11 21.05
N VAL A 404 -16.45 -3.57 19.85
CA VAL A 404 -16.84 -4.27 18.63
C VAL A 404 -15.71 -5.24 18.26
N VAL A 405 -16.04 -6.53 18.19
CA VAL A 405 -15.09 -7.59 17.83
C VAL A 405 -15.54 -8.21 16.53
N CYS A 406 -14.66 -8.27 15.54
CA CYS A 406 -14.93 -8.90 14.26
C CYS A 406 -13.74 -9.69 13.75
N ASP A 407 -14.00 -10.86 13.18
CA ASP A 407 -13.03 -11.63 12.41
C ASP A 407 -13.21 -11.23 10.95
N VAL A 408 -12.15 -10.68 10.32
CA VAL A 408 -12.18 -10.14 8.97
C VAL A 408 -11.09 -10.76 8.11
N GLU A 409 -11.36 -10.94 6.82
CA GLU A 409 -10.40 -11.42 5.85
C GLU A 409 -9.73 -10.23 5.16
N LEU A 410 -8.42 -10.06 5.39
CA LEU A 410 -7.60 -9.01 4.76
C LEU A 410 -7.19 -9.41 3.35
N PHE A 411 -6.94 -8.42 2.51
CA PHE A 411 -6.39 -8.58 1.14
C PHE A 411 -7.17 -9.56 0.27
N THR A 412 -8.50 -9.51 0.32
CA THR A 412 -9.39 -10.42 -0.41
C THR A 412 -9.19 -10.39 -1.92
N TRP A 413 -8.73 -9.26 -2.47
CA TRP A 413 -8.40 -9.11 -3.91
C TRP A 413 -7.11 -9.83 -4.32
N GLU A 414 -6.34 -10.36 -3.38
CA GLU A 414 -5.15 -11.17 -3.64
C GLU A 414 -5.46 -12.68 -3.73
N LYS A 415 -6.72 -13.09 -3.58
CA LYS A 415 -7.13 -14.50 -3.66
C LYS A 415 -7.04 -15.02 -5.09
N LEU A 416 -6.70 -16.31 -5.21
CA LEU A 416 -6.65 -17.05 -6.47
C LEU A 416 -7.91 -17.92 -6.69
N ASP A 417 -9.05 -17.45 -6.22
CA ASP A 417 -10.33 -18.16 -6.19
C ASP A 417 -11.09 -18.16 -7.53
N TYR A 418 -10.57 -17.48 -8.55
CA TYR A 418 -11.10 -17.50 -9.91
C TYR A 418 -10.21 -18.23 -10.92
N VAL A 419 -9.07 -18.81 -10.51
CA VAL A 419 -8.13 -19.49 -11.41
C VAL A 419 -8.81 -20.60 -12.22
N ASP A 420 -9.56 -21.50 -11.57
CA ASP A 420 -10.22 -22.61 -12.26
C ASP A 420 -11.31 -22.11 -13.22
N LYS A 421 -12.06 -21.08 -12.83
CA LYS A 421 -13.07 -20.46 -13.68
C LYS A 421 -12.45 -19.79 -14.90
N VAL A 422 -11.31 -19.13 -14.71
CA VAL A 422 -10.54 -18.53 -15.81
C VAL A 422 -10.01 -19.63 -16.72
N LYS A 423 -9.37 -20.68 -16.21
CA LYS A 423 -8.88 -21.80 -17.01
C LYS A 423 -9.98 -22.40 -17.87
N ALA A 424 -11.14 -22.70 -17.26
CA ALA A 424 -12.30 -23.24 -18.01
C ALA A 424 -12.76 -22.31 -19.14
N ALA A 425 -12.80 -21.00 -18.90
CA ALA A 425 -13.23 -20.01 -19.90
C ALA A 425 -12.22 -19.85 -21.05
N PHE A 426 -10.92 -20.02 -20.78
CA PHE A 426 -9.84 -19.86 -21.78
C PHE A 426 -9.39 -21.19 -22.41
N GLY A 427 -9.89 -22.34 -21.93
CA GLY A 427 -9.53 -23.66 -22.45
C GLY A 427 -8.13 -24.12 -22.04
N LEU A 428 -7.69 -23.74 -20.83
CA LEU A 428 -6.38 -24.04 -20.23
C LEU A 428 -6.47 -25.21 -19.23
#